data_8a7d70b8dd7532e3389f26a6341e6d8d
#
_entry.id   8a7d70b8dd7532e3389f26a6341e6d8d
#
_cell.length_a   1.000
_cell.length_b   1.000
_cell.length_c   1.000
_cell.angle_alpha   90.00
_cell.angle_beta   90.00
_cell.angle_gamma   90.00
#
_symmetry.space_group_name_H-M   'P 1'
#
loop_
_entity.id
_entity.type
_entity.pdbx_description
1 polymer ?
#
loop_
_entity_poly.entity_id
_entity_poly.type
_entity_poly.pdbx_seq_one_letter_code
_entity_poly.pdbx_strand_id
1 'polypeptide(L)'
;MYLQKLRFISLITLVAALSGVAVLNLPLAFTVSRVLAQTVDGRKIEADRLLQQGIDQFNISQFETALQSWQQALVIYREIKDRKGEGWAMGNIGVAYQSLGAYAKAIDY
;
A
#
# COMPACT_ATOMS: atom_id res chain seq x y z
N MET A 1 -12.15 47.03 -4.48
CA MET A 1 -12.64 46.03 -5.46
C MET A 1 -11.63 45.72 -6.55
N TYR A 2 -11.07 46.71 -7.19
CA TYR A 2 -10.08 46.54 -8.25
C TYR A 2 -8.74 45.95 -7.72
N LEU A 3 -8.28 46.40 -6.56
CA LEU A 3 -7.07 45.92 -5.91
C LEU A 3 -7.20 44.49 -5.39
N GLN A 4 -8.39 44.05 -5.03
CA GLN A 4 -8.63 42.66 -4.64
C GLN A 4 -8.59 41.69 -5.82
N LYS A 5 -9.09 42.12 -6.97
CA LYS A 5 -9.01 41.35 -8.22
C LYS A 5 -7.57 41.21 -8.70
N LEU A 6 -6.77 42.25 -8.60
CA LEU A 6 -5.35 42.25 -8.91
C LEU A 6 -4.56 41.35 -7.95
N ARG A 7 -4.91 41.37 -6.66
CA ARG A 7 -4.30 40.45 -5.68
C ARG A 7 -4.65 38.98 -5.94
N PHE A 8 -5.88 38.72 -6.35
CA PHE A 8 -6.30 37.36 -6.73
C PHE A 8 -5.56 36.84 -7.96
N ILE A 9 -5.44 37.68 -8.98
CA ILE A 9 -4.70 37.32 -10.22
C ILE A 9 -3.22 37.15 -9.93
N SER A 10 -2.63 37.99 -9.08
CA SER A 10 -1.24 37.88 -8.64
C SER A 10 -0.99 36.61 -7.82
N LEU A 11 -1.93 36.23 -6.95
CA LEU A 11 -1.86 35.00 -6.17
C LEU A 11 -1.97 33.77 -7.05
N ILE A 12 -2.85 33.75 -8.02
CA ILE A 12 -3.01 32.65 -8.96
C ILE A 12 -1.79 32.52 -9.87
N THR A 13 -1.22 33.63 -10.34
CA THR A 13 0.01 33.63 -11.13
C THR A 13 1.22 33.20 -10.29
N LEU A 14 1.28 33.62 -9.04
CA LEU A 14 2.35 33.22 -8.11
C LEU A 14 2.26 31.73 -7.79
N VAL A 15 1.07 31.21 -7.55
CA VAL A 15 0.84 29.79 -7.31
C VAL A 15 1.14 28.96 -8.55
N ALA A 16 0.81 29.45 -9.74
CA ALA A 16 1.16 28.79 -10.99
C ALA A 16 2.67 28.83 -11.25
N ALA A 17 3.34 29.94 -10.95
CA ALA A 17 4.79 30.05 -11.08
C ALA A 17 5.52 29.21 -10.03
N LEU A 18 5.05 29.17 -8.79
CA LEU A 18 5.55 28.29 -7.74
C LEU A 18 5.24 26.83 -8.06
N SER A 19 4.08 26.54 -8.62
CA SER A 19 3.76 25.20 -9.13
C SER A 19 4.68 24.80 -10.28
N GLY A 20 5.05 25.72 -11.15
CA GLY A 20 5.99 25.46 -12.24
C GLY A 20 7.40 25.15 -11.75
N VAL A 21 7.89 25.87 -10.73
CA VAL A 21 9.23 25.66 -10.15
C VAL A 21 9.20 24.50 -9.15
N ALA A 22 8.17 24.38 -8.36
CA ALA A 22 7.96 23.24 -7.46
C ALA A 22 7.66 21.95 -8.22
N VAL A 23 7.01 22.03 -9.39
CA VAL A 23 6.79 20.92 -10.32
C VAL A 23 8.09 20.38 -10.90
N LEU A 24 9.15 21.18 -10.97
CA LEU A 24 10.45 20.72 -11.46
C LEU A 24 11.32 20.09 -10.37
N ASN A 25 11.21 20.48 -9.11
CA ASN A 25 12.12 20.06 -8.04
C ASN A 25 11.46 19.16 -6.97
N LEU A 26 10.26 19.48 -6.46
CA LEU A 26 9.56 18.68 -5.46
C LEU A 26 8.65 17.61 -6.06
N PRO A 27 7.85 17.90 -7.10
CA PRO A 27 7.02 16.87 -7.72
C PRO A 27 7.80 15.87 -8.55
N LEU A 28 9.03 16.20 -9.00
CA LEU A 28 9.85 15.22 -9.71
C LEU A 28 10.25 14.07 -8.78
N ALA A 29 10.76 14.36 -7.60
CA ALA A 29 11.05 13.35 -6.58
C ALA A 29 9.78 12.61 -6.12
N PHE A 30 8.67 13.33 -5.95
CA PHE A 30 7.39 12.76 -5.56
C PHE A 30 6.76 11.93 -6.69
N THR A 31 6.80 12.40 -7.95
CA THR A 31 6.33 11.65 -9.12
C THR A 31 7.22 10.45 -9.42
N VAL A 32 8.53 10.57 -9.28
CA VAL A 32 9.47 9.45 -9.43
C VAL A 32 9.20 8.40 -8.35
N SER A 33 9.01 8.80 -7.09
CA SER A 33 8.66 7.88 -6.01
C SER A 33 7.32 7.17 -6.26
N ARG A 34 6.31 7.87 -6.78
CA ARG A 34 5.02 7.27 -7.15
C ARG A 34 5.14 6.33 -8.34
N VAL A 35 5.90 6.69 -9.35
CA VAL A 35 6.14 5.84 -10.52
C VAL A 35 6.92 4.59 -10.10
N LEU A 36 7.95 4.71 -9.29
CA LEU A 36 8.69 3.58 -8.75
C LEU A 36 7.81 2.67 -7.89
N ALA A 37 6.94 3.23 -7.04
CA ALA A 37 6.00 2.46 -6.24
C ALA A 37 4.98 1.69 -7.08
N GLN A 38 4.68 2.15 -8.31
CA GLN A 38 3.76 1.50 -9.24
C GLN A 38 4.46 0.59 -10.27
N THR A 39 5.79 0.54 -10.29
CA THR A 39 6.52 -0.45 -11.09
C THR A 39 6.30 -1.86 -10.53
N VAL A 40 6.58 -2.88 -11.35
CA VAL A 40 6.52 -4.29 -10.91
C VAL A 40 7.39 -4.51 -9.68
N ASP A 41 8.59 -3.93 -9.65
CA ASP A 41 9.52 -4.03 -8.51
C ASP A 41 8.97 -3.33 -7.26
N GLY A 42 8.42 -2.13 -7.40
CA GLY A 42 7.80 -1.41 -6.29
C GLY A 42 6.57 -2.14 -5.74
N ARG A 43 5.76 -2.72 -6.61
CA ARG A 43 4.61 -3.54 -6.22
C ARG A 43 5.07 -4.83 -5.52
N LYS A 44 6.14 -5.45 -5.99
CA LYS A 44 6.70 -6.62 -5.33
C LYS A 44 7.19 -6.30 -3.92
N ILE A 45 7.91 -5.21 -3.73
CA ILE A 45 8.36 -4.75 -2.41
C ILE A 45 7.16 -4.57 -1.46
N GLU A 46 6.08 -3.97 -1.94
CA GLU A 46 4.88 -3.79 -1.13
C GLU A 46 4.20 -5.12 -0.79
N ALA A 47 4.12 -6.04 -1.73
CA ALA A 47 3.58 -7.38 -1.48
C ALA A 47 4.42 -8.16 -0.45
N ASP A 48 5.74 -8.12 -0.59
CA ASP A 48 6.68 -8.76 0.34
C ASP A 48 6.56 -8.15 1.75
N ARG A 49 6.39 -6.82 1.83
CA ARG A 49 6.15 -6.13 3.11
C ARG A 49 4.85 -6.57 3.77
N LEU A 50 3.77 -6.67 3.00
CA LEU A 50 2.47 -7.13 3.49
C LEU A 50 2.52 -8.60 3.92
N LEU A 51 3.26 -9.43 3.19
CA LEU A 51 3.48 -10.83 3.54
C LEU A 51 4.17 -10.92 4.91
N GLN A 52 5.25 -10.17 5.11
CA GLN A 52 5.96 -10.13 6.37
C GLN A 52 5.11 -9.56 7.51
N GLN A 53 4.38 -8.49 7.25
CA GLN A 53 3.46 -7.91 8.23
C GLN A 53 2.43 -8.94 8.70
N GLY A 54 1.88 -9.73 7.79
CA GLY A 54 0.96 -10.82 8.15
C GLY A 54 1.62 -11.87 9.03
N ILE A 55 2.88 -12.23 8.77
CA ILE A 55 3.64 -13.17 9.60
C ILE A 55 3.80 -12.62 11.02
N ASP A 56 4.17 -11.35 11.15
CA ASP A 56 4.36 -10.71 12.44
C ASP A 56 3.04 -10.65 13.24
N GLN A 57 1.94 -10.31 12.57
CA GLN A 57 0.60 -10.29 13.16
C GLN A 57 0.16 -11.69 13.60
N PHE A 58 0.41 -12.70 12.80
CA PHE A 58 0.10 -14.09 13.10
C PHE A 58 0.86 -14.57 14.34
N ASN A 59 2.13 -14.23 14.47
CA ASN A 59 2.98 -14.60 15.60
C ASN A 59 2.52 -14.04 16.94
N ILE A 60 1.77 -12.94 16.93
CA ILE A 60 1.14 -12.36 18.11
C ILE A 60 -0.36 -12.70 18.20
N SER A 61 -0.79 -13.75 17.51
CA SER A 61 -2.16 -14.27 17.52
C SER A 61 -3.23 -13.32 16.96
N GLN A 62 -2.83 -12.35 16.14
CA GLN A 62 -3.73 -11.46 15.41
C GLN A 62 -4.13 -12.10 14.06
N PHE A 63 -4.87 -13.19 14.11
CA PHE A 63 -5.13 -14.04 12.95
C PHE A 63 -5.96 -13.36 11.87
N GLU A 64 -6.98 -12.58 12.24
CA GLU A 64 -7.82 -11.84 11.30
C GLU A 64 -7.04 -10.74 10.58
N THR A 65 -6.20 -10.02 11.31
CA THR A 65 -5.35 -8.95 10.74
C THR A 65 -4.26 -9.54 9.84
N ALA A 66 -3.67 -10.66 10.25
CA ALA A 66 -2.73 -11.40 9.42
C ALA A 66 -3.37 -11.86 8.11
N LEU A 67 -4.59 -12.40 8.19
CA LEU A 67 -5.37 -12.81 7.02
C LEU A 67 -5.58 -11.63 6.05
N GLN A 68 -5.95 -10.46 6.56
CA GLN A 68 -6.11 -9.25 5.73
C GLN A 68 -4.81 -8.84 5.04
N SER A 69 -3.69 -8.85 5.76
CA SER A 69 -2.38 -8.51 5.20
C SER A 69 -1.99 -9.48 4.08
N TRP A 70 -2.17 -10.77 4.28
CA TRP A 70 -1.88 -11.79 3.27
C TRP A 70 -2.81 -11.75 2.07
N GLN A 71 -4.08 -11.42 2.26
CA GLN A 71 -5.03 -11.21 1.15
C GLN A 71 -4.63 -10.01 0.29
N GLN A 72 -4.18 -8.92 0.90
CA GLN A 72 -3.65 -7.76 0.17
C GLN A 72 -2.37 -8.11 -0.60
N ALA A 73 -1.44 -8.84 0.02
CA ALA A 73 -0.24 -9.33 -0.64
C ALA A 73 -0.59 -10.22 -1.85
N LEU A 74 -1.56 -11.12 -1.68
CA LEU A 74 -2.03 -12.02 -2.73
C LEU A 74 -2.54 -11.28 -3.96
N VAL A 75 -3.33 -10.22 -3.75
CA VAL A 75 -3.84 -9.37 -4.85
C VAL A 75 -2.67 -8.80 -5.65
N ILE A 76 -1.67 -8.27 -4.97
CA ILE A 76 -0.50 -7.66 -5.63
C ILE A 76 0.33 -8.72 -6.37
N TYR A 77 0.62 -9.85 -5.73
CA TYR A 77 1.37 -10.93 -6.40
C TYR A 77 0.66 -11.43 -7.67
N ARG A 78 -0.67 -11.50 -7.66
CA ARG A 78 -1.46 -11.85 -8.86
C ARG A 78 -1.36 -10.78 -9.94
N GLU A 79 -1.47 -9.52 -9.57
CA GLU A 79 -1.35 -8.40 -10.52
C GLU A 79 0.01 -8.39 -11.23
N ILE A 80 1.10 -8.63 -10.51
CA ILE A 80 2.46 -8.66 -11.06
C ILE A 80 2.86 -10.04 -11.59
N LYS A 81 1.98 -11.04 -11.50
CA LYS A 81 2.20 -12.43 -11.95
C LYS A 81 3.38 -13.11 -11.26
N ASP A 82 3.63 -12.77 -10.00
CA ASP A 82 4.59 -13.45 -9.15
C ASP A 82 3.96 -14.73 -8.57
N ARG A 83 4.13 -15.83 -9.26
CA ARG A 83 3.55 -17.13 -8.88
C ARG A 83 4.09 -17.67 -7.56
N LYS A 84 5.33 -17.40 -7.26
CA LYS A 84 5.97 -17.82 -6.01
C LYS A 84 5.39 -17.06 -4.81
N GLY A 85 5.29 -15.73 -4.93
CA GLY A 85 4.67 -14.88 -3.92
C GLY A 85 3.19 -15.23 -3.70
N GLU A 86 2.47 -15.48 -4.80
CA GLU A 86 1.08 -15.95 -4.75
C GLU A 86 0.95 -17.24 -3.93
N GLY A 87 1.81 -18.23 -4.18
CA GLY A 87 1.81 -19.49 -3.44
C GLY A 87 2.09 -19.30 -1.95
N TRP A 88 3.01 -18.42 -1.60
CA TRP A 88 3.30 -18.11 -0.20
C TRP A 88 2.11 -17.44 0.50
N ALA A 89 1.51 -16.43 -0.14
CA ALA A 89 0.35 -15.75 0.43
C ALA A 89 -0.84 -16.71 0.61
N MET A 90 -1.11 -17.57 -0.37
CA MET A 90 -2.18 -18.57 -0.28
C MET A 90 -1.94 -19.58 0.83
N GLY A 91 -0.70 -20.06 0.99
CA GLY A 91 -0.34 -20.98 2.07
C GLY A 91 -0.58 -20.37 3.45
N ASN A 92 -0.13 -19.14 3.65
CA ASN A 92 -0.33 -18.41 4.90
C ASN A 92 -1.81 -18.13 5.18
N ILE A 93 -2.59 -17.78 4.16
CA ILE A 93 -4.05 -17.61 4.26
C ILE A 93 -4.71 -18.93 4.76
N GLY A 94 -4.30 -20.06 4.21
CA GLY A 94 -4.79 -21.36 4.65
C GLY A 94 -4.50 -21.64 6.12
N VAL A 95 -3.28 -21.31 6.57
CA VAL A 95 -2.87 -21.43 7.98
C VAL A 95 -3.70 -20.51 8.89
N ALA A 96 -3.96 -19.27 8.44
CA ALA A 96 -4.80 -18.33 9.20
C ALA A 96 -6.23 -18.87 9.40
N TYR A 97 -6.85 -19.37 8.34
CA TYR A 97 -8.18 -19.97 8.44
C TYR A 97 -8.20 -21.19 9.36
N GLN A 98 -7.17 -22.02 9.29
CA GLN A 98 -7.06 -23.17 10.19
C GLN A 98 -6.95 -22.73 11.65
N SER A 99 -6.15 -21.70 11.94
CA SER A 99 -5.99 -21.17 13.30
C SER A 99 -7.27 -20.52 13.81
N LEU A 100 -7.98 -19.76 12.98
CA LEU A 100 -9.29 -19.18 13.30
C LEU A 100 -10.34 -20.26 13.59
N GLY A 101 -10.38 -21.33 12.79
CA GLY A 101 -11.27 -22.46 13.01
C GLY A 101 -10.97 -23.21 14.30
N ALA A 102 -9.72 -23.45 14.60
CA ALA A 102 -9.30 -24.09 15.86
C ALA A 102 -9.61 -23.23 17.08
N TYR A 103 -9.40 -21.91 16.97
CA TYR A 103 -9.71 -20.95 18.04
C TYR A 103 -11.22 -20.86 18.30
N ALA A 104 -12.03 -20.78 17.25
CA ALA A 104 -13.49 -20.78 17.38
C ALA A 104 -14.00 -22.05 18.07
N LYS A 105 -13.47 -23.22 17.68
CA LYS A 105 -13.80 -24.50 18.33
C LYS A 105 -13.39 -24.52 19.81
N ALA A 106 -12.25 -23.96 20.17
CA ALA A 106 -11.79 -23.88 21.55
C ALA A 106 -12.69 -23.00 22.44
N ILE A 107 -13.33 -21.98 21.87
CA ILE A 107 -14.29 -21.11 22.59
C ILE A 107 -15.62 -21.83 22.80
N ASP A 108 -16.06 -22.67 21.89
CA ASP A 108 -17.32 -23.41 21.95
C ASP A 108 -17.29 -24.55 23.00
N TYR A 109 -16.14 -24.89 23.52
CA TYR A 109 -15.92 -25.88 24.57
C TYR A 109 -15.57 -25.24 25.92
#